data_84c5b75ab45b9e11177cfbd44b74d677
#
_entry.id   84c5b75ab45b9e11177cfbd44b74d677
#
_cell.length_a   1.000
_cell.length_b   1.000
_cell.length_c   1.000
_cell.angle_alpha   90.00
_cell.angle_beta   90.00
_cell.angle_gamma   90.00
#
_symmetry.space_group_name_H-M   'P 1'
#
loop_
_entity.id
_entity.type
_entity.pdbx_description
1 polymer ?
#
loop_
_entity_poly.entity_id
_entity_poly.type
_entity_poly.pdbx_seq_one_letter_code
_entity_poly.pdbx_strand_id
1 'polypeptide(L)'
;MKNRTLKAFYYGNLTPADRQMIRGSDAARAAAELSDAEKLLSQALPPELQPALERLVRAQQDLDSIMVETGYIDGFKTGARFMMEILDDTRENVKPVTE
;
A
#
# COMPACT_ATOMS: atom_id res chain seq x y z
N MET A 1 -24.91 3.95 6.23
CA MET A 1 -24.01 3.05 5.50
C MET A 1 -24.39 1.59 5.70
N LYS A 2 -25.54 1.19 5.20
CA LYS A 2 -26.00 -0.18 5.42
C LYS A 2 -25.22 -1.15 4.53
N ASN A 3 -24.26 -1.84 5.12
CA ASN A 3 -23.55 -2.94 4.49
C ASN A 3 -22.85 -2.59 3.16
N ARG A 4 -22.48 -1.32 3.00
CA ARG A 4 -21.86 -0.85 1.76
C ARG A 4 -20.56 -1.59 1.45
N THR A 5 -19.71 -1.75 2.45
CA THR A 5 -18.42 -2.44 2.30
C THR A 5 -18.62 -3.94 2.07
N LEU A 6 -19.56 -4.53 2.79
CA LEU A 6 -19.88 -5.96 2.61
C LEU A 6 -20.44 -6.23 1.23
N LYS A 7 -21.27 -5.34 0.70
CA LYS A 7 -21.77 -5.46 -0.66
C LYS A 7 -20.65 -5.36 -1.69
N ALA A 8 -19.75 -4.39 -1.51
CA ALA A 8 -18.60 -4.23 -2.39
C ALA A 8 -17.72 -5.48 -2.40
N PHE A 9 -17.50 -6.06 -1.23
CA PHE A 9 -16.74 -7.29 -1.10
C PHE A 9 -17.44 -8.46 -1.81
N TYR A 10 -18.74 -8.61 -1.56
CA TYR A 10 -19.53 -9.69 -2.16
C TYR A 10 -19.49 -9.65 -3.69
N TYR A 11 -19.61 -8.48 -4.28
CA TYR A 11 -19.61 -8.32 -5.73
C TYR A 11 -18.20 -8.22 -6.34
N GLY A 12 -17.16 -8.40 -5.56
CA GLY A 12 -15.79 -8.35 -6.06
C GLY A 12 -15.29 -6.95 -6.43
N ASN A 13 -15.93 -5.91 -5.89
CA ASN A 13 -15.59 -4.52 -6.19
C ASN A 13 -14.61 -3.91 -5.20
N LEU A 14 -14.14 -4.70 -4.25
CA LEU A 14 -13.14 -4.26 -3.27
C LEU A 14 -11.79 -4.88 -3.63
N THR A 15 -11.02 -4.19 -4.44
CA THR A 15 -9.75 -4.67 -4.98
C THR A 15 -8.62 -3.68 -4.69
N PRO A 16 -8.10 -3.63 -3.44
CA PRO A 16 -7.07 -2.66 -3.08
C PRO A 16 -5.80 -2.73 -3.93
N ALA A 17 -5.47 -3.92 -4.43
CA ALA A 17 -4.28 -4.11 -5.26
C ALA A 17 -4.37 -3.41 -6.62
N ASP A 18 -5.59 -3.13 -7.07
CA ASP A 18 -5.83 -2.53 -8.39
C ASP A 18 -5.93 -1.01 -8.34
N ARG A 19 -5.61 -0.39 -7.20
CA ARG A 19 -5.64 1.06 -7.09
C ARG A 19 -4.62 1.68 -8.03
N GLN A 20 -5.03 2.73 -8.71
CA GLN A 20 -4.17 3.48 -9.62
C GLN A 20 -3.79 4.82 -9.00
N MET A 21 -2.65 5.34 -9.43
CA MET A 21 -2.20 6.66 -9.00
C MET A 21 -3.08 7.74 -9.61
N ILE A 22 -3.42 8.73 -8.81
CA ILE A 22 -4.16 9.91 -9.28
C ILE A 22 -3.20 10.76 -10.11
N ARG A 23 -3.65 11.13 -11.31
CA ARG A 23 -2.87 11.97 -12.21
C ARG A 23 -2.51 13.29 -11.53
N GLY A 24 -1.24 13.68 -11.61
CA GLY A 24 -0.75 14.90 -11.00
C GLY A 24 -0.54 14.83 -9.50
N SER A 25 -0.76 13.68 -8.87
CA SER A 25 -0.51 13.49 -7.44
C SER A 25 0.99 13.41 -7.13
N ASP A 26 1.33 13.53 -5.85
CA ASP A 26 2.71 13.36 -5.40
C ASP A 26 3.27 11.99 -5.77
N ALA A 27 2.45 10.95 -5.65
CA ALA A 27 2.84 9.59 -6.03
C ALA A 27 3.14 9.50 -7.52
N ALA A 28 2.30 10.09 -8.36
CA ALA A 28 2.51 10.11 -9.80
C ALA A 28 3.79 10.87 -10.18
N ARG A 29 4.06 11.99 -9.50
CA ARG A 29 5.28 12.77 -9.73
C ARG A 29 6.52 11.98 -9.31
N ALA A 30 6.47 11.31 -8.17
CA ALA A 30 7.59 10.48 -7.71
C ALA A 30 7.84 9.31 -8.66
N ALA A 31 6.78 8.68 -9.17
CA ALA A 31 6.91 7.60 -10.13
C ALA A 31 7.53 8.08 -11.45
N ALA A 32 7.15 9.27 -11.91
CA ALA A 32 7.74 9.87 -13.10
C ALA A 32 9.23 10.17 -12.90
N GLU A 33 9.60 10.71 -11.75
CA GLU A 33 10.99 10.99 -11.40
C GLU A 33 11.83 9.70 -11.38
N LEU A 34 11.29 8.65 -10.79
CA LEU A 34 11.96 7.34 -10.75
C LEU A 34 12.17 6.80 -12.17
N SER A 35 11.15 6.87 -13.00
CA SER A 35 11.23 6.42 -14.40
C SER A 35 12.28 7.20 -15.18
N ASP A 36 12.31 8.52 -15.02
CA ASP A 36 13.27 9.37 -15.71
C ASP A 36 14.70 9.08 -15.26
N ALA A 37 14.91 8.89 -13.96
CA ALA A 37 16.22 8.55 -13.40
C ALA A 37 16.70 7.18 -13.89
N GLU A 38 15.82 6.19 -13.98
CA GLU A 38 16.17 4.88 -14.52
C GLU A 38 16.60 4.98 -15.99
N LYS A 39 15.89 5.75 -16.80
CA LYS A 39 16.21 5.94 -18.20
C LYS A 39 17.57 6.60 -18.36
N LEU A 40 17.83 7.64 -17.58
CA LEU A 40 19.10 8.36 -17.63
C LEU A 40 20.25 7.43 -17.25
N LEU A 41 20.08 6.67 -16.18
CA LEU A 41 21.11 5.72 -15.72
C LEU A 41 21.35 4.62 -16.75
N SER A 42 20.27 4.07 -17.33
CA SER A 42 20.38 3.05 -18.37
C SER A 42 21.17 3.54 -19.58
N GLN A 43 20.96 4.79 -19.98
CA GLN A 43 21.69 5.38 -21.10
C GLN A 43 23.16 5.66 -20.79
N ALA A 44 23.49 5.94 -19.53
CA ALA A 44 24.84 6.28 -19.11
C ALA A 44 25.70 5.05 -18.78
N LEU A 45 25.07 3.90 -18.47
CA LEU A 45 25.81 2.70 -18.11
C LEU A 45 26.38 1.98 -19.33
N PRO A 46 27.60 1.45 -19.22
CA PRO A 46 28.14 0.59 -20.28
C PRO A 46 27.33 -0.71 -20.38
N PRO A 47 27.37 -1.38 -21.55
CA PRO A 47 26.57 -2.60 -21.77
C PRO A 47 26.78 -3.69 -20.74
N GLU A 48 28.00 -3.81 -20.20
CA GLU A 48 28.33 -4.84 -19.21
C GLU A 48 27.54 -4.68 -17.90
N LEU A 49 27.08 -3.47 -17.60
CA LEU A 49 26.37 -3.16 -16.36
C LEU A 49 24.85 -3.13 -16.54
N GLN A 50 24.35 -3.25 -17.76
CA GLN A 50 22.91 -3.24 -17.99
C GLN A 50 22.18 -4.39 -17.24
N PRO A 51 22.70 -5.65 -17.22
CA PRO A 51 22.06 -6.69 -16.44
C PRO A 51 21.99 -6.40 -14.94
N ALA A 52 22.99 -5.72 -14.41
CA ALA A 52 22.99 -5.32 -13.00
C ALA A 52 21.90 -4.31 -12.69
N LEU A 53 21.69 -3.34 -13.58
CA LEU A 53 20.60 -2.37 -13.44
C LEU A 53 19.23 -3.05 -13.50
N GLU A 54 19.04 -3.95 -14.47
CA GLU A 54 17.78 -4.70 -14.59
C GLU A 54 17.49 -5.52 -13.34
N ARG A 55 18.52 -6.15 -12.79
CA ARG A 55 18.40 -6.91 -11.54
C ARG A 55 18.00 -6.01 -10.38
N LEU A 56 18.60 -4.83 -10.27
CA LEU A 56 18.26 -3.87 -9.22
C LEU A 56 16.80 -3.43 -9.31
N VAL A 57 16.37 -3.04 -10.50
CA VAL A 57 14.98 -2.59 -10.73
C VAL A 57 14.00 -3.70 -10.38
N ARG A 58 14.25 -4.91 -10.83
CA ARG A 58 13.38 -6.05 -10.55
C ARG A 58 13.31 -6.37 -9.07
N ALA A 59 14.46 -6.39 -8.39
CA ALA A 59 14.53 -6.66 -6.96
C ALA A 59 13.78 -5.59 -6.17
N GLN A 60 13.90 -4.32 -6.57
CA GLN A 60 13.17 -3.23 -5.93
C GLN A 60 11.66 -3.36 -6.13
N GLN A 61 11.23 -3.70 -7.32
CA GLN A 61 9.80 -3.91 -7.60
C GLN A 61 9.23 -5.06 -6.77
N ASP A 62 9.98 -6.16 -6.65
CA ASP A 62 9.55 -7.30 -5.83
C ASP A 62 9.45 -6.91 -4.36
N LEU A 63 10.44 -6.19 -3.85
CA LEU A 63 10.42 -5.71 -2.47
C LEU A 63 9.24 -4.79 -2.22
N ASP A 64 9.01 -3.84 -3.12
CA ASP A 64 7.91 -2.89 -3.00
C ASP A 64 6.56 -3.60 -2.98
N SER A 65 6.35 -4.59 -3.84
CA SER A 65 5.12 -5.38 -3.86
C SER A 65 4.88 -6.10 -2.54
N ILE A 66 5.92 -6.72 -1.99
CA ILE A 66 5.84 -7.43 -0.71
C ILE A 66 5.53 -6.45 0.42
N MET A 67 6.20 -5.31 0.45
CA MET A 67 6.02 -4.32 1.52
C MET A 67 4.63 -3.68 1.47
N VAL A 68 4.12 -3.40 0.28
CA VAL A 68 2.76 -2.86 0.13
C VAL A 68 1.72 -3.87 0.61
N GLU A 69 1.85 -5.13 0.23
CA GLU A 69 0.94 -6.18 0.67
C GLU A 69 1.00 -6.37 2.19
N THR A 70 2.21 -6.44 2.74
CA THR A 70 2.42 -6.58 4.19
C THR A 70 1.83 -5.41 4.95
N GLY A 71 2.07 -4.19 4.47
CA GLY A 71 1.51 -2.99 5.09
C GLY A 71 -0.01 -2.98 5.08
N TYR A 72 -0.61 -3.42 3.99
CA TYR A 72 -2.07 -3.52 3.90
C TYR A 72 -2.63 -4.52 4.93
N ILE A 73 -2.03 -5.70 5.02
CA ILE A 73 -2.46 -6.74 5.95
C ILE A 73 -2.31 -6.26 7.39
N ASP A 74 -1.14 -5.70 7.72
CA ASP A 74 -0.87 -5.21 9.08
C ASP A 74 -1.79 -4.06 9.45
N GLY A 75 -2.06 -3.15 8.52
CA GLY A 75 -2.98 -2.05 8.74
C GLY A 75 -4.40 -2.52 9.00
N PHE A 76 -4.84 -3.50 8.22
CA PHE A 76 -6.17 -4.09 8.40
C PHE A 76 -6.31 -4.74 9.78
N LYS A 77 -5.32 -5.55 10.18
CA LYS A 77 -5.32 -6.21 11.49
C LYS A 77 -5.28 -5.20 12.63
N THR A 78 -4.46 -4.17 12.50
CA THR A 78 -4.34 -3.13 13.51
C THR A 78 -5.65 -2.37 13.66
N GLY A 79 -6.26 -1.99 12.54
CA GLY A 79 -7.56 -1.31 12.55
C GLY A 79 -8.65 -2.16 13.20
N ALA A 80 -8.67 -3.46 12.91
CA ALA A 80 -9.62 -4.37 13.52
C ALA A 80 -9.44 -4.46 15.04
N ARG A 81 -8.18 -4.51 15.51
CA ARG A 81 -7.89 -4.50 16.95
C ARG A 81 -8.37 -3.23 17.63
N PHE A 82 -8.13 -2.07 17.01
CA PHE A 82 -8.63 -0.82 17.54
C PHE A 82 -10.15 -0.82 17.67
N MET A 83 -10.84 -1.31 16.66
CA MET A 83 -12.30 -1.37 16.69
C MET A 83 -12.79 -2.31 17.77
N MET A 84 -12.15 -3.45 17.96
CA MET A 84 -12.49 -4.40 19.01
C MET A 84 -12.33 -3.76 20.40
N GLU A 85 -11.26 -3.04 20.63
CA GLU A 85 -11.04 -2.35 21.90
C GLU A 85 -12.05 -1.23 22.12
N ILE A 86 -12.35 -0.44 21.09
CA ILE A 86 -13.33 0.64 21.17
C ILE A 86 -14.72 0.09 21.50
N LEU A 87 -15.07 -1.05 20.92
CA LEU A 87 -16.38 -1.67 21.11
C LEU A 87 -16.46 -2.57 22.32
N ASP A 88 -15.33 -2.81 23.01
CA ASP A 88 -15.31 -3.62 24.21
C ASP A 88 -16.04 -2.89 25.33
N ASP A 89 -17.04 -3.53 25.87
CA ASP A 89 -17.91 -2.97 26.91
C ASP A 89 -17.36 -3.22 28.32
N THR A 90 -16.24 -3.91 28.45
CA THR A 90 -15.62 -4.22 29.72
C THR A 90 -15.03 -2.96 30.34
N ARG A 91 -15.43 -2.67 31.57
CA ARG A 91 -14.96 -1.52 32.32
C ARG A 91 -14.00 -1.98 33.39
N GLU A 92 -12.82 -1.36 33.43
CA GLU A 92 -11.81 -1.72 34.41
C GLU A 92 -11.87 -0.80 35.63
N ASN A 93 -11.37 0.42 35.48
CA ASN A 93 -11.26 1.35 36.60
C ASN A 93 -12.23 2.52 36.53
N VAL A 94 -12.52 2.99 35.32
CA VAL A 94 -13.39 4.15 35.12
C VAL A 94 -14.44 3.86 34.05
N LYS A 95 -15.49 4.64 34.14
CA LYS A 95 -16.58 4.55 33.16
C LYS A 95 -16.12 5.15 31.83
N PRO A 96 -16.48 4.55 30.68
CA PRO A 96 -16.16 5.14 29.38
C PRO A 96 -16.71 6.57 29.26
N VAL A 97 -15.97 7.38 28.49
CA VAL A 97 -16.39 8.78 28.26
C VAL A 97 -17.62 8.82 27.38
N THR A 98 -17.70 7.92 26.39
CA THR A 98 -18.82 7.83 25.46
C THR A 98 -19.69 6.63 25.80
N GLU A 99 -20.98 6.79 25.70
CA GLU A 99 -21.92 5.71 25.96
C GLU A 99 -22.91 5.51 24.82
#